data_711c3908f703d9b230933a51512a96ba
#
_entry.id   711c3908f703d9b230933a51512a96ba
#
_cell.length_a   1.000
_cell.length_b   1.000
_cell.length_c   1.000
_cell.angle_alpha   90.00
_cell.angle_beta   90.00
_cell.angle_gamma   90.00
#
_symmetry.space_group_name_H-M   'P 1'
#
loop_
_entity.id
_entity.type
_entity.pdbx_description
1 polymer ?
#
loop_
_entity_poly.entity_id
_entity_poly.type
_entity_poly.pdbx_seq_one_letter_code
_entity_poly.pdbx_strand_id
1 'polypeptide(L)'
;STSDLGLLTNSVQFGFIIGTLLFSVTGFADKFKPSRIVMLCCFLGATSNAVVVFEEISFTFVIFSRLVVGVALAGIYPIGMKLIISWNPQKAPNTLGLLVGMLVLGSSLPYLIRALGISFDWQYTVILTSGLCYIAGITIYLMGDGPHLVISKKPSFRLLDQFSELLKNRKYIASAVGYFGHMWELYAFWTCVPILIAISVSQHQIHNQEFLVSLLSFL
;
A
#
# COMPACT_ATOMS: atom_id res chain seq x y z
N SER A 1 -7.27 22.52 -0.10
CA SER A 1 -6.18 23.07 -0.92
C SER A 1 -5.23 21.99 -1.39
N THR A 2 -4.35 22.27 -2.38
CA THR A 2 -3.31 21.32 -2.82
C THR A 2 -2.35 20.96 -1.69
N SER A 3 -2.10 21.89 -0.76
CA SER A 3 -1.31 21.63 0.46
C SER A 3 -1.98 20.61 1.38
N ASP A 4 -3.30 20.59 1.48
CA ASP A 4 -4.02 19.64 2.33
C ASP A 4 -3.94 18.22 1.77
N LEU A 5 -4.02 18.07 0.44
CA LEU A 5 -3.80 16.78 -0.22
C LEU A 5 -2.38 16.26 0.02
N GLY A 6 -1.38 17.14 -0.06
CA GLY A 6 -0.01 16.78 0.28
C GLY A 6 0.15 16.33 1.72
N LEU A 7 -0.47 17.01 2.68
CA LEU A 7 -0.45 16.62 4.09
C LEU A 7 -1.09 15.26 4.33
N LEU A 8 -2.24 14.98 3.71
CA LEU A 8 -2.92 13.70 3.84
C LEU A 8 -2.08 12.54 3.28
N THR A 9 -1.47 12.73 2.11
CA THR A 9 -0.60 11.74 1.49
C THR A 9 0.65 11.49 2.32
N ASN A 10 1.31 12.56 2.77
CA ASN A 10 2.49 12.46 3.62
C ASN A 10 2.19 11.78 4.96
N SER A 11 1.00 11.98 5.52
CA SER A 11 0.57 11.33 6.77
C SER A 11 0.48 9.80 6.60
N VAL A 12 -0.02 9.31 5.46
CA VAL A 12 -0.01 7.88 5.15
C VAL A 12 1.42 7.34 5.03
N GLN A 13 2.29 8.06 4.31
CA GLN A 13 3.69 7.65 4.13
C GLN A 13 4.44 7.60 5.47
N PHE A 14 4.23 8.63 6.31
CA PHE A 14 4.84 8.69 7.63
C PHE A 14 4.33 7.56 8.54
N GLY A 15 3.03 7.30 8.51
CA GLY A 15 2.43 6.16 9.20
C GLY A 15 3.03 4.82 8.74
N PHE A 16 3.25 4.65 7.43
CA PHE A 16 3.88 3.46 6.88
C PHE A 16 5.33 3.27 7.39
N ILE A 17 6.11 4.35 7.44
CA ILE A 17 7.46 4.31 8.00
C ILE A 17 7.44 3.89 9.48
N ILE A 18 6.58 4.51 10.29
CA ILE A 18 6.42 4.15 11.70
C ILE A 18 6.00 2.69 11.84
N GLY A 19 5.01 2.25 11.06
CA GLY A 19 4.51 0.88 11.09
C GLY A 19 5.60 -0.14 10.72
N THR A 20 6.35 0.09 9.65
CA THR A 20 7.43 -0.80 9.24
C THR A 20 8.54 -0.88 10.28
N LEU A 21 8.90 0.23 10.90
CA LEU A 21 9.86 0.25 12.01
C LEU A 21 9.34 -0.53 13.23
N LEU A 22 8.09 -0.33 13.62
CA LEU A 22 7.46 -1.05 14.73
C LEU A 22 7.44 -2.57 14.48
N PHE A 23 6.99 -3.01 13.29
CA PHE A 23 6.97 -4.44 12.94
C PHE A 23 8.38 -5.04 12.89
N SER A 24 9.36 -4.30 12.38
CA SER A 24 10.75 -4.72 12.31
C SER A 24 11.38 -4.83 13.70
N VAL A 25 11.28 -3.77 14.52
CA VAL A 25 11.90 -3.71 15.86
C VAL A 25 11.28 -4.74 16.81
N THR A 26 9.97 -4.92 16.78
CA THR A 26 9.28 -5.87 17.67
C THR A 26 9.42 -7.32 17.22
N GLY A 27 9.81 -7.56 15.98
CA GLY A 27 9.79 -8.88 15.35
C GLY A 27 8.38 -9.50 15.34
N PHE A 28 7.36 -8.65 15.33
CA PHE A 28 5.95 -9.07 15.43
C PHE A 28 5.57 -10.00 14.26
N ALA A 29 6.07 -9.68 13.07
CA ALA A 29 5.86 -10.49 11.86
C ALA A 29 6.45 -11.90 11.93
N ASP A 30 7.40 -12.15 12.83
CA ASP A 30 8.04 -13.46 12.99
C ASP A 30 7.46 -14.27 14.16
N LYS A 31 6.81 -13.60 15.10
CA LYS A 31 6.22 -14.23 16.29
C LYS A 31 4.79 -14.70 16.09
N PHE A 32 4.04 -14.00 15.25
CA PHE A 32 2.62 -14.26 15.04
C PHE A 32 2.34 -14.76 13.63
N LYS A 33 1.18 -15.39 13.46
CA LYS A 33 0.72 -15.88 12.16
C LYS A 33 0.45 -14.72 11.20
N PRO A 34 1.09 -14.68 10.03
CA PRO A 34 0.91 -13.64 9.03
C PRO A 34 -0.55 -13.39 8.65
N SER A 35 -1.35 -14.44 8.47
CA SER A 35 -2.78 -14.33 8.14
C SER A 35 -3.57 -13.50 9.17
N ARG A 36 -3.27 -13.68 10.47
CA ARG A 36 -3.92 -12.92 11.54
C ARG A 36 -3.47 -11.45 11.55
N ILE A 37 -2.18 -11.20 11.34
CA ILE A 37 -1.65 -9.84 11.31
C ILE A 37 -2.27 -9.07 10.15
N VAL A 38 -2.26 -9.66 8.95
CA VAL A 38 -2.85 -9.02 7.75
C VAL A 38 -4.34 -8.74 7.97
N MET A 39 -5.10 -9.69 8.51
CA MET A 39 -6.51 -9.49 8.83
C MET A 39 -6.71 -8.30 9.78
N LEU A 40 -6.00 -8.27 10.91
CA LEU A 40 -6.12 -7.18 11.89
C LEU A 40 -5.73 -5.82 11.28
N CYS A 41 -4.69 -5.78 10.46
CA CYS A 41 -4.27 -4.58 9.75
C CYS A 41 -5.30 -4.16 8.69
N CYS A 42 -5.91 -5.10 7.95
CA CYS A 42 -7.01 -4.79 7.04
C CYS A 42 -8.20 -4.17 7.78
N PHE A 43 -8.58 -4.73 8.93
CA PHE A 43 -9.66 -4.18 9.75
C PHE A 43 -9.33 -2.78 10.28
N LEU A 44 -8.13 -2.60 10.83
CA LEU A 44 -7.68 -1.30 11.32
C LEU A 44 -7.65 -0.25 10.20
N GLY A 45 -7.06 -0.60 9.05
CA GLY A 45 -6.98 0.29 7.89
C GLY A 45 -8.35 0.62 7.32
N ALA A 46 -9.22 -0.37 7.15
CA ALA A 46 -10.58 -0.19 6.63
C ALA A 46 -11.42 0.70 7.55
N THR A 47 -11.39 0.45 8.86
CA THR A 47 -12.11 1.28 9.85
C THR A 47 -11.61 2.73 9.80
N SER A 48 -10.28 2.93 9.87
CA SER A 48 -9.69 4.25 9.82
C SER A 48 -9.97 4.97 8.49
N ASN A 49 -10.05 4.24 7.38
CA ASN A 49 -10.42 4.82 6.10
C ASN A 49 -11.90 5.22 6.06
N ALA A 50 -12.81 4.37 6.56
CA ALA A 50 -14.25 4.62 6.54
C ALA A 50 -14.69 5.78 7.43
N VAL A 51 -14.02 5.99 8.57
CA VAL A 51 -14.36 7.06 9.53
C VAL A 51 -14.29 8.45 8.89
N VAL A 52 -13.47 8.66 7.85
CA VAL A 52 -13.33 9.97 7.18
C VAL A 52 -14.60 10.40 6.43
N VAL A 53 -15.54 9.50 6.21
CA VAL A 53 -16.81 9.80 5.53
C VAL A 53 -17.76 10.64 6.37
N PHE A 54 -17.60 10.65 7.69
CA PHE A 54 -18.47 11.44 8.59
C PHE A 54 -18.16 12.94 8.46
N GLU A 55 -19.17 13.74 8.17
CA GLU A 55 -19.06 15.17 7.83
C GLU A 55 -18.60 16.07 8.98
N GLU A 56 -18.75 15.65 10.24
CA GLU A 56 -18.43 16.45 11.43
C GLU A 56 -16.98 16.31 11.93
N ILE A 57 -16.09 15.67 11.13
CA ILE A 57 -14.74 15.34 11.59
C ILE A 57 -13.75 16.48 11.32
N SER A 58 -12.99 16.88 12.34
CA SER A 58 -11.95 17.86 12.19
C SER A 58 -10.84 17.40 11.24
N PHE A 59 -10.24 18.32 10.48
CA PHE A 59 -9.13 18.02 9.57
C PHE A 59 -7.95 17.34 10.27
N THR A 60 -7.66 17.71 11.52
CA THR A 60 -6.63 17.05 12.34
C THR A 60 -6.92 15.57 12.58
N PHE A 61 -8.18 15.22 12.79
CA PHE A 61 -8.57 13.81 12.94
C PHE A 61 -8.42 13.03 11.63
N VAL A 62 -8.71 13.67 10.49
CA VAL A 62 -8.48 13.06 9.18
C VAL A 62 -6.99 12.75 8.98
N ILE A 63 -6.09 13.68 9.34
CA ILE A 63 -4.64 13.46 9.29
C ILE A 63 -4.23 12.26 10.16
N PHE A 64 -4.72 12.19 11.40
CA PHE A 64 -4.46 11.07 12.29
C PHE A 64 -4.98 9.75 11.72
N SER A 65 -6.19 9.75 11.18
CA SER A 65 -6.79 8.59 10.49
C SER A 65 -5.89 8.12 9.31
N ARG A 66 -5.37 9.02 8.48
CA ARG A 66 -4.42 8.71 7.39
C ARG A 66 -3.13 8.09 7.91
N LEU A 67 -2.61 8.59 9.03
CA LEU A 67 -1.43 8.02 9.69
C LEU A 67 -1.69 6.57 10.13
N VAL A 68 -2.84 6.28 10.75
CA VAL A 68 -3.23 4.93 11.16
C VAL A 68 -3.40 4.01 9.95
N VAL A 69 -3.98 4.49 8.85
CA VAL A 69 -4.03 3.74 7.57
C VAL A 69 -2.62 3.38 7.11
N GLY A 70 -1.67 4.31 7.18
CA GLY A 70 -0.27 4.05 6.84
C GLY A 70 0.35 2.93 7.70
N VAL A 71 0.16 2.98 9.02
CA VAL A 71 0.63 1.92 9.94
C VAL A 71 -0.01 0.56 9.57
N ALA A 72 -1.29 0.54 9.25
CA ALA A 72 -1.99 -0.68 8.83
C ALA A 72 -1.41 -1.25 7.53
N LEU A 73 -1.13 -0.40 6.53
CA LEU A 73 -0.51 -0.81 5.26
C LEU A 73 0.86 -1.46 5.45
N ALA A 74 1.64 -1.02 6.45
CA ALA A 74 2.91 -1.64 6.80
C ALA A 74 2.76 -3.10 7.28
N GLY A 75 1.63 -3.43 7.89
CA GLY A 75 1.29 -4.81 8.28
C GLY A 75 0.63 -5.63 7.16
N ILE A 76 0.15 -5.00 6.09
CA ILE A 76 -0.52 -5.70 4.99
C ILE A 76 0.50 -6.14 3.93
N TYR A 77 1.24 -5.20 3.33
CA TYR A 77 2.03 -5.49 2.13
C TYR A 77 3.27 -6.36 2.41
N PRO A 78 4.20 -6.03 3.33
CA PRO A 78 5.37 -6.85 3.59
C PRO A 78 5.02 -8.23 4.18
N ILE A 79 4.01 -8.28 5.06
CA ILE A 79 3.59 -9.53 5.68
C ILE A 79 2.77 -10.38 4.70
N GLY A 80 2.01 -9.75 3.81
CA GLY A 80 1.34 -10.41 2.69
C GLY A 80 2.32 -11.09 1.75
N MET A 81 3.45 -10.46 1.43
CA MET A 81 4.53 -11.10 0.66
C MET A 81 5.06 -12.36 1.36
N LYS A 82 5.32 -12.28 2.68
CA LYS A 82 5.74 -13.43 3.48
C LYS A 82 4.69 -14.55 3.46
N LEU A 83 3.41 -14.18 3.59
CA LEU A 83 2.30 -15.12 3.54
C LEU A 83 2.24 -15.87 2.21
N ILE A 84 2.29 -15.16 1.10
CA ILE A 84 2.25 -15.75 -0.25
C ILE A 84 3.42 -16.70 -0.49
N ILE A 85 4.63 -16.31 -0.11
CA ILE A 85 5.82 -17.17 -0.22
C ILE A 85 5.65 -18.44 0.60
N SER A 86 4.98 -18.38 1.76
CA SER A 86 4.75 -19.54 2.61
C SER A 86 3.89 -20.63 1.97
N TRP A 87 3.07 -20.28 0.97
CA TRP A 87 2.27 -21.26 0.21
C TRP A 87 3.07 -21.98 -0.86
N ASN A 88 3.94 -21.28 -1.59
CA ASN A 88 4.75 -21.90 -2.64
C ASN A 88 6.12 -21.21 -2.79
N PRO A 89 7.11 -21.56 -1.95
CA PRO A 89 8.44 -20.95 -1.98
C PRO A 89 9.17 -21.12 -3.32
N GLN A 90 8.92 -22.25 -4.02
CA GLN A 90 9.59 -22.56 -5.29
C GLN A 90 9.14 -21.64 -6.43
N LYS A 91 7.90 -21.14 -6.38
CA LYS A 91 7.33 -20.21 -7.36
C LYS A 91 7.25 -18.77 -6.84
N ALA A 92 8.00 -18.46 -5.78
CA ALA A 92 7.97 -17.14 -5.13
C ALA A 92 8.11 -15.95 -6.11
N PRO A 93 9.04 -15.94 -7.10
CA PRO A 93 9.16 -14.83 -8.03
C PRO A 93 7.88 -14.59 -8.84
N ASN A 94 7.27 -15.66 -9.37
CA ASN A 94 6.04 -15.55 -10.17
C ASN A 94 4.86 -15.06 -9.32
N THR A 95 4.75 -15.58 -8.10
CA THR A 95 3.64 -15.25 -7.20
C THR A 95 3.76 -13.81 -6.68
N LEU A 96 4.98 -13.36 -6.39
CA LEU A 96 5.24 -11.97 -6.03
C LEU A 96 5.01 -11.03 -7.22
N GLY A 97 5.40 -11.42 -8.43
CA GLY A 97 5.09 -10.66 -9.63
C GLY A 97 3.58 -10.47 -9.84
N LEU A 98 2.79 -11.54 -9.62
CA LEU A 98 1.34 -11.46 -9.67
C LEU A 98 0.77 -10.52 -8.59
N LEU A 99 1.29 -10.58 -7.36
CA LEU A 99 0.88 -9.69 -6.26
C LEU A 99 1.14 -8.22 -6.63
N VAL A 100 2.32 -7.92 -7.16
CA VAL A 100 2.67 -6.55 -7.59
C VAL A 100 1.80 -6.11 -8.77
N GLY A 101 1.55 -6.99 -9.74
CA GLY A 101 0.63 -6.73 -10.84
C GLY A 101 -0.78 -6.38 -10.37
N MET A 102 -1.31 -7.13 -9.40
CA MET A 102 -2.62 -6.84 -8.78
C MET A 102 -2.62 -5.53 -7.98
N LEU A 103 -1.50 -5.17 -7.35
CA LEU A 103 -1.34 -3.88 -6.69
C LEU A 103 -1.43 -2.72 -7.68
N VAL A 104 -0.73 -2.83 -8.82
CA VAL A 104 -0.76 -1.81 -9.89
C VAL A 104 -2.18 -1.69 -10.46
N LEU A 105 -2.82 -2.82 -10.75
CA LEU A 105 -4.20 -2.83 -11.26
C LEU A 105 -5.17 -2.19 -10.24
N GLY A 106 -5.01 -2.48 -8.95
CA GLY A 106 -5.82 -1.87 -7.89
C GLY A 106 -5.60 -0.36 -7.77
N SER A 107 -4.36 0.12 -7.92
CA SER A 107 -4.03 1.55 -7.84
C SER A 107 -4.51 2.33 -9.07
N SER A 108 -4.62 1.71 -10.23
CA SER A 108 -5.14 2.32 -11.46
C SER A 108 -6.67 2.27 -11.58
N LEU A 109 -7.34 1.41 -10.81
CA LEU A 109 -8.80 1.23 -10.85
C LEU A 109 -9.63 2.52 -10.73
N PRO A 110 -9.28 3.51 -9.86
CA PRO A 110 -10.00 4.77 -9.79
C PRO A 110 -10.05 5.54 -11.11
N TYR A 111 -8.98 5.48 -11.90
CA TYR A 111 -8.94 6.13 -13.22
C TYR A 111 -9.88 5.44 -14.21
N LEU A 112 -9.97 4.10 -14.18
CA LEU A 112 -10.91 3.36 -15.01
C LEU A 112 -12.36 3.68 -14.64
N ILE A 113 -12.71 3.73 -13.36
CA ILE A 113 -14.05 4.07 -12.90
C ILE A 113 -14.43 5.47 -13.39
N ARG A 114 -13.52 6.43 -13.29
CA ARG A 114 -13.72 7.79 -13.79
C ARG A 114 -13.88 7.83 -15.32
N ALA A 115 -13.09 7.04 -16.06
CA ALA A 115 -13.20 6.94 -17.50
C ALA A 115 -14.56 6.39 -17.96
N LEU A 116 -15.17 5.47 -17.21
CA LEU A 116 -16.51 4.94 -17.49
C LEU A 116 -17.64 5.94 -17.22
N GLY A 117 -17.33 7.17 -16.81
CA GLY A 117 -18.30 8.21 -16.52
C GLY A 117 -19.14 7.96 -15.27
N ILE A 118 -18.72 7.03 -14.43
CA ILE A 118 -19.39 6.73 -13.17
C ILE A 118 -18.94 7.77 -12.15
N SER A 119 -19.73 8.84 -12.00
CA SER A 119 -19.51 9.86 -10.98
C SER A 119 -20.08 9.37 -9.65
N PHE A 120 -19.26 8.67 -8.88
CA PHE A 120 -19.58 8.43 -7.47
C PHE A 120 -19.13 9.63 -6.63
N ASP A 121 -19.95 10.03 -5.67
CA ASP A 121 -19.48 10.89 -4.61
C ASP A 121 -18.28 10.21 -3.93
N TRP A 122 -17.28 10.98 -3.53
CA TRP A 122 -16.06 10.46 -2.96
C TRP A 122 -16.31 9.54 -1.73
N GLN A 123 -17.41 9.78 -0.98
CA GLN A 123 -17.82 8.97 0.16
C GLN A 123 -18.10 7.52 -0.23
N TYR A 124 -18.79 7.28 -1.34
CA TYR A 124 -19.06 5.92 -1.84
C TYR A 124 -17.76 5.18 -2.20
N THR A 125 -16.81 5.89 -2.79
CA THR A 125 -15.50 5.31 -3.12
C THR A 125 -14.76 4.87 -1.86
N VAL A 126 -14.77 5.69 -0.81
CA VAL A 126 -14.13 5.39 0.48
C VAL A 126 -14.82 4.21 1.16
N ILE A 127 -16.15 4.15 1.18
CA ILE A 127 -16.91 3.05 1.77
C ILE A 127 -16.67 1.75 1.00
N LEU A 128 -16.70 1.79 -0.32
CA LEU A 128 -16.48 0.61 -1.17
C LEU A 128 -15.07 0.03 -0.97
N THR A 129 -14.05 0.88 -0.99
CA THR A 129 -12.65 0.45 -0.78
C THR A 129 -12.44 -0.10 0.63
N SER A 130 -13.08 0.48 1.64
CA SER A 130 -13.05 -0.05 3.01
C SER A 130 -13.75 -1.40 3.11
N GLY A 131 -14.91 -1.56 2.46
CA GLY A 131 -15.64 -2.83 2.39
C GLY A 131 -14.81 -3.93 1.72
N LEU A 132 -14.18 -3.63 0.58
CA LEU A 132 -13.28 -4.56 -0.09
C LEU A 132 -12.09 -4.96 0.80
N CYS A 133 -11.54 -4.01 1.56
CA CYS A 133 -10.44 -4.28 2.49
C CYS A 133 -10.88 -5.22 3.64
N TYR A 134 -12.09 -5.06 4.18
CA TYR A 134 -12.66 -6.00 5.16
C TYR A 134 -12.82 -7.41 4.57
N ILE A 135 -13.39 -7.51 3.37
CA ILE A 135 -13.57 -8.79 2.67
C ILE A 135 -12.20 -9.46 2.44
N ALA A 136 -11.21 -8.71 1.98
CA ALA A 136 -9.85 -9.21 1.78
C ALA A 136 -9.24 -9.74 3.08
N GLY A 137 -9.36 -9.00 4.19
CA GLY A 137 -8.88 -9.42 5.50
C GLY A 137 -9.53 -10.72 5.99
N ILE A 138 -10.85 -10.84 5.85
CA ILE A 138 -11.60 -12.06 6.19
C ILE A 138 -11.16 -13.23 5.30
N THR A 139 -11.07 -13.02 3.99
CA THR A 139 -10.65 -14.06 3.05
C THR A 139 -9.26 -14.59 3.38
N ILE A 140 -8.29 -13.71 3.64
CA ILE A 140 -6.93 -14.10 4.02
C ILE A 140 -6.92 -14.87 5.35
N TYR A 141 -7.74 -14.47 6.31
CA TYR A 141 -7.85 -15.19 7.59
C TYR A 141 -8.43 -16.60 7.41
N LEU A 142 -9.45 -16.75 6.57
CA LEU A 142 -10.08 -18.05 6.28
C LEU A 142 -9.16 -18.97 5.47
N MET A 143 -8.38 -18.42 4.54
CA MET A 143 -7.37 -19.20 3.80
C MET A 143 -6.21 -19.65 4.70
N GLY A 144 -5.88 -18.87 5.73
CA GLY A 144 -4.85 -19.21 6.70
C GLY A 144 -3.43 -19.05 6.16
N ASP A 145 -2.48 -19.65 6.87
CA ASP A 145 -1.05 -19.58 6.56
C ASP A 145 -0.62 -20.77 5.71
N GLY A 146 0.37 -20.56 4.84
CA GLY A 146 0.89 -21.63 3.98
C GLY A 146 1.67 -22.70 4.75
N PRO A 147 1.79 -23.92 4.18
CA PRO A 147 2.43 -25.07 4.85
C PRO A 147 3.94 -24.89 5.10
N HIS A 148 4.57 -23.98 4.37
CA HIS A 148 6.02 -23.70 4.51
C HIS A 148 6.32 -22.48 5.42
N LEU A 149 5.34 -22.05 6.22
CA LEU A 149 5.56 -20.94 7.13
C LEU A 149 6.51 -21.33 8.27
N VAL A 150 7.60 -20.58 8.39
CA VAL A 150 8.53 -20.71 9.52
C VAL A 150 8.26 -19.59 10.51
N ILE A 151 7.78 -19.94 11.70
CA ILE A 151 7.62 -18.99 12.82
C ILE A 151 8.85 -19.07 13.69
N SER A 152 9.57 -17.97 13.84
CA SER A 152 10.74 -17.90 14.71
C SER A 152 10.32 -17.75 16.19
N LYS A 153 10.74 -18.69 17.03
CA LYS A 153 10.53 -18.61 18.49
C LYS A 153 11.60 -17.78 19.22
N LYS A 154 12.64 -17.34 18.50
CA LYS A 154 13.74 -16.59 19.11
C LYS A 154 13.39 -15.09 19.15
N PRO A 155 13.53 -14.43 20.31
CA PRO A 155 13.36 -12.99 20.38
C PRO A 155 14.48 -12.31 19.56
N SER A 156 14.09 -11.50 18.59
CA SER A 156 15.03 -10.71 17.78
C SER A 156 15.52 -9.49 18.58
N PHE A 157 16.29 -9.72 19.66
CA PHE A 157 16.73 -8.64 20.56
C PHE A 157 18.07 -8.00 20.17
N ARG A 158 18.63 -8.33 18.98
CA ARG A 158 19.92 -7.77 18.50
C ARG A 158 19.78 -7.01 17.20
N LEU A 159 18.75 -6.19 17.08
CA LEU A 159 18.50 -5.43 15.85
C LEU A 159 19.62 -4.45 15.51
N LEU A 160 20.20 -3.79 16.50
CA LEU A 160 21.31 -2.85 16.27
C LEU A 160 22.56 -3.54 15.75
N ASP A 161 22.87 -4.74 16.26
CA ASP A 161 24.03 -5.52 15.81
C ASP A 161 23.81 -6.02 14.37
N GLN A 162 22.61 -6.56 14.09
CA GLN A 162 22.23 -7.01 12.76
C GLN A 162 22.19 -5.87 11.74
N PHE A 163 21.70 -4.68 12.14
CA PHE A 163 21.68 -3.51 11.30
C PHE A 163 23.10 -3.04 10.93
N SER A 164 24.02 -3.06 11.90
CA SER A 164 25.44 -2.78 11.67
C SER A 164 26.08 -3.76 10.68
N GLU A 165 25.76 -5.05 10.77
CA GLU A 165 26.24 -6.06 9.82
C GLU A 165 25.68 -5.86 8.41
N LEU A 166 24.37 -5.56 8.31
CA LEU A 166 23.71 -5.28 7.02
C LEU A 166 24.34 -4.07 6.32
N LEU A 167 24.65 -2.99 7.06
CA LEU A 167 25.29 -1.80 6.50
C LEU A 167 26.74 -2.05 6.06
N LYS A 168 27.42 -3.07 6.57
CA LYS A 168 28.74 -3.48 6.10
C LYS A 168 28.71 -4.36 4.85
N ASN A 169 27.56 -4.95 4.54
CA ASN A 169 27.41 -5.83 3.39
C ASN A 169 27.19 -5.01 2.10
N ARG A 170 28.24 -4.91 1.26
CA ARG A 170 28.19 -4.16 -0.01
C ARG A 170 27.08 -4.62 -0.95
N LYS A 171 26.77 -5.92 -1.00
CA LYS A 171 25.70 -6.46 -1.84
C LYS A 171 24.32 -5.99 -1.37
N TYR A 172 24.13 -5.98 -0.04
CA TYR A 172 22.90 -5.47 0.56
C TYR A 172 22.71 -3.97 0.28
N ILE A 173 23.77 -3.17 0.49
CA ILE A 173 23.72 -1.73 0.21
C ILE A 173 23.43 -1.45 -1.26
N ALA A 174 24.11 -2.16 -2.19
CA ALA A 174 23.85 -2.00 -3.61
C ALA A 174 22.38 -2.30 -3.98
N SER A 175 21.82 -3.40 -3.45
CA SER A 175 20.43 -3.74 -3.65
C SER A 175 19.48 -2.71 -3.04
N ALA A 176 19.77 -2.20 -1.83
CA ALA A 176 18.96 -1.19 -1.16
C ALA A 176 18.97 0.13 -1.92
N VAL A 177 20.14 0.61 -2.36
CA VAL A 177 20.26 1.84 -3.16
C VAL A 177 19.53 1.69 -4.50
N GLY A 178 19.69 0.55 -5.18
CA GLY A 178 18.95 0.26 -6.41
C GLY A 178 17.44 0.27 -6.20
N TYR A 179 16.97 -0.35 -5.11
CA TYR A 179 15.55 -0.36 -4.75
C TYR A 179 15.01 1.06 -4.45
N PHE A 180 15.75 1.86 -3.69
CA PHE A 180 15.36 3.24 -3.42
C PHE A 180 15.30 4.09 -4.69
N GLY A 181 16.28 3.94 -5.58
CA GLY A 181 16.28 4.62 -6.89
C GLY A 181 15.07 4.23 -7.73
N HIS A 182 14.77 2.94 -7.82
CA HIS A 182 13.60 2.43 -8.54
C HIS A 182 12.29 2.93 -7.92
N MET A 183 12.15 2.92 -6.60
CA MET A 183 10.95 3.44 -5.95
C MET A 183 10.77 4.94 -6.20
N TRP A 184 11.85 5.72 -6.16
CA TRP A 184 11.79 7.15 -6.47
C TRP A 184 11.34 7.42 -7.90
N GLU A 185 11.90 6.69 -8.86
CA GLU A 185 11.50 6.73 -10.28
C GLU A 185 10.01 6.39 -10.44
N LEU A 186 9.56 5.30 -9.82
CA LEU A 186 8.17 4.82 -9.88
C LEU A 186 7.17 5.87 -9.38
N TYR A 187 7.43 6.47 -8.23
CA TYR A 187 6.54 7.50 -7.67
C TYR A 187 6.58 8.79 -8.49
N ALA A 188 7.74 9.19 -9.01
CA ALA A 188 7.87 10.32 -9.91
C ALA A 188 7.06 10.09 -11.18
N PHE A 189 7.16 8.90 -11.79
CA PHE A 189 6.41 8.50 -12.96
C PHE A 189 4.90 8.56 -12.71
N TRP A 190 4.40 7.92 -11.67
CA TRP A 190 2.98 7.92 -11.33
C TRP A 190 2.42 9.32 -11.06
N THR A 191 3.24 10.22 -10.56
CA THR A 191 2.82 11.61 -10.30
C THR A 191 2.83 12.45 -11.59
N CYS A 192 3.87 12.29 -12.42
CA CYS A 192 4.07 13.14 -13.58
C CYS A 192 3.22 12.72 -14.79
N VAL A 193 3.01 11.41 -15.00
CA VAL A 193 2.32 10.91 -16.22
C VAL A 193 0.89 11.43 -16.35
N PRO A 194 0.02 11.37 -15.32
CA PRO A 194 -1.33 11.93 -15.44
C PRO A 194 -1.35 13.43 -15.75
N ILE A 195 -0.38 14.17 -15.20
CA ILE A 195 -0.24 15.62 -15.44
C ILE A 195 0.17 15.88 -16.89
N LEU A 196 1.16 15.13 -17.41
CA LEU A 196 1.61 15.26 -18.80
C LEU A 196 0.51 14.90 -19.78
N ILE A 197 -0.25 13.83 -19.50
CA ILE A 197 -1.42 13.44 -20.32
C ILE A 197 -2.46 14.56 -20.31
N ALA A 198 -2.79 15.12 -19.14
CA ALA A 198 -3.76 16.21 -19.02
C ALA A 198 -3.34 17.44 -19.83
N ILE A 199 -2.06 17.84 -19.76
CA ILE A 199 -1.51 18.95 -20.53
C ILE A 199 -1.58 18.66 -22.04
N SER A 200 -1.16 17.47 -22.47
CA SER A 200 -1.17 17.08 -23.88
C SER A 200 -2.57 17.05 -24.48
N VAL A 201 -3.54 16.48 -23.75
CA VAL A 201 -4.95 16.42 -24.17
C VAL A 201 -5.57 17.83 -24.24
N SER A 202 -5.25 18.72 -23.28
CA SER A 202 -5.74 20.09 -23.29
C SER A 202 -5.22 20.91 -24.48
N GLN A 203 -3.97 20.70 -24.89
CA GLN A 203 -3.38 21.39 -26.04
C GLN A 203 -4.00 21.01 -27.38
N HIS A 204 -4.50 19.79 -27.52
CA HIS A 204 -5.07 19.28 -28.78
C HIS A 204 -6.58 19.50 -28.91
N GLN A 205 -7.25 20.19 -27.97
CA GLN A 205 -8.70 20.47 -27.97
C GLN A 205 -9.58 19.25 -28.27
N ILE A 206 -9.21 18.11 -27.75
CA ILE A 206 -9.91 16.84 -28.02
C ILE A 206 -11.25 16.84 -27.29
N HIS A 207 -12.30 16.46 -27.99
CA HIS A 207 -13.63 16.26 -27.39
C HIS A 207 -13.56 15.09 -26.38
N ASN A 208 -14.20 15.22 -25.20
CA ASN A 208 -14.13 14.25 -24.08
C ASN A 208 -12.77 14.16 -23.37
N GLN A 209 -12.16 15.30 -23.06
CA GLN A 209 -10.86 15.38 -22.41
C GLN A 209 -10.78 14.55 -21.11
N GLU A 210 -11.79 14.61 -20.24
CA GLU A 210 -11.79 13.87 -18.97
C GLU A 210 -11.75 12.35 -19.16
N PHE A 211 -12.50 11.83 -20.13
CA PHE A 211 -12.47 10.41 -20.47
C PHE A 211 -11.08 9.97 -20.94
N LEU A 212 -10.49 10.72 -21.88
CA LEU A 212 -9.17 10.39 -22.43
C LEU A 212 -8.07 10.47 -21.38
N VAL A 213 -8.04 11.52 -20.56
CA VAL A 213 -7.06 11.65 -19.46
C VAL A 213 -7.18 10.49 -18.49
N SER A 214 -8.39 10.14 -18.12
CA SER A 214 -8.65 9.03 -17.18
C SER A 214 -8.27 7.67 -17.78
N LEU A 215 -8.64 7.41 -19.04
CA LEU A 215 -8.33 6.16 -19.72
C LEU A 215 -6.82 5.97 -19.94
N LEU A 216 -6.13 7.01 -20.42
CA LEU A 216 -4.69 6.96 -20.64
C LEU A 216 -3.88 6.91 -19.32
N SER A 217 -4.43 7.44 -18.24
CA SER A 217 -3.80 7.32 -16.90
C SER A 217 -4.03 5.93 -16.27
N PHE A 218 -5.03 5.19 -16.75
CA PHE A 218 -5.26 3.80 -16.36
C PHE A 218 -4.30 2.84 -17.04
N LEU A 219 -4.04 3.04 -18.35
CA LEU A 219 -3.15 2.20 -19.18
C LEU A 219 -1.68 2.39 -18.82
#